data_efa0fe0eebddcdffc8006459395b67e2
#
_entry.id   efa0fe0eebddcdffc8006459395b67e2
#
_cell.length_a   1.000
_cell.length_b   1.000
_cell.length_c   1.000
_cell.angle_alpha   90.00
_cell.angle_beta   90.00
_cell.angle_gamma   90.00
#
_symmetry.space_group_name_H-M   'P 1'
#
loop_
_entity.id
_entity.type
_entity.pdbx_description
1 polymer ?
#
loop_
_entity_poly.entity_id
_entity_poly.type
_entity_poly.pdbx_seq_one_letter_code
_entity_poly.pdbx_strand_id
1 'polypeptide(L)'
;ETDQSTPLTPLTPAAPVETKEPVSIAVILPFMLNEETPSKSAMRYTEFYKGFLIAVDSLRSNGAPIHVTAYDTEGSVLKVREALTDTAFRKHNAIIAPDNASQLAILAEYGKNNNVKVFNTFLVRDKSYLTNPSVMHGNLPSVLMYRKATNALMERLSYSTPVFVSFKGENGDKAEFVSALKQSLTDKGNTFMNIEVDGRLESADLRALPTDGNYTFIPTSSRQADLNRIMPGIIEWRDEAVTPMVRLFGYPEWTTFRGETLDNMHNLNTTVYSRFYTHEDAPRTHDIDAKYKKWYGNRMENAVPRQGLLGFDTGMFVIPYLLHEASSYDGVQNGYFFTTAGDGAGSYNDALYFINFRPGNIIEKSRI
;
A
#
# COMPACT_ATOMS: atom_id res chain seq x y z
N GLU A 1 -40.71 64.54 -19.05
CA GLU A 1 -39.56 63.62 -18.80
C GLU A 1 -39.78 62.99 -17.42
N THR A 2 -40.27 61.78 -17.40
CA THR A 2 -40.54 61.03 -16.18
C THR A 2 -39.35 60.15 -15.84
N ASP A 3 -38.71 60.48 -14.72
CA ASP A 3 -37.64 59.74 -14.10
C ASP A 3 -38.25 58.44 -13.49
N GLN A 4 -37.93 57.25 -14.08
CA GLN A 4 -38.28 55.96 -13.54
C GLN A 4 -37.08 55.40 -12.74
N SER A 5 -37.08 55.73 -11.46
CA SER A 5 -36.18 55.05 -10.51
C SER A 5 -36.63 53.62 -10.29
N THR A 6 -35.85 52.65 -10.80
CA THR A 6 -36.04 51.21 -10.56
C THR A 6 -35.80 50.90 -9.08
N PRO A 7 -36.71 50.19 -8.38
CA PRO A 7 -36.47 49.80 -6.98
C PRO A 7 -35.32 48.79 -6.88
N LEU A 8 -34.32 49.10 -6.05
CA LEU A 8 -33.24 48.16 -5.68
C LEU A 8 -33.86 46.98 -4.92
N THR A 9 -33.78 45.77 -5.48
CA THR A 9 -34.14 44.55 -4.81
C THR A 9 -33.23 44.32 -3.61
N PRO A 10 -33.71 44.05 -2.39
CA PRO A 10 -32.87 43.78 -1.26
C PRO A 10 -32.08 42.49 -1.52
N LEU A 11 -30.74 42.58 -1.32
CA LEU A 11 -29.89 41.40 -1.34
C LEU A 11 -30.37 40.43 -0.25
N THR A 12 -30.82 39.23 -0.63
CA THR A 12 -31.12 38.14 0.30
C THR A 12 -29.77 37.79 1.01
N PRO A 13 -29.78 37.76 2.35
CA PRO A 13 -28.59 37.30 3.07
C PRO A 13 -28.17 35.91 2.56
N ALA A 14 -26.90 35.74 2.25
CA ALA A 14 -26.37 34.43 1.91
C ALA A 14 -26.71 33.46 3.05
N ALA A 15 -27.19 32.27 2.70
CA ALA A 15 -27.41 31.21 3.68
C ALA A 15 -26.14 31.00 4.50
N PRO A 16 -26.25 30.75 5.83
CA PRO A 16 -25.09 30.47 6.65
C PRO A 16 -24.29 29.33 6.01
N VAL A 17 -23.04 29.57 5.72
CA VAL A 17 -22.10 28.49 5.32
C VAL A 17 -22.03 27.58 6.55
N GLU A 18 -22.50 26.33 6.44
CA GLU A 18 -22.31 25.34 7.48
C GLU A 18 -20.81 25.21 7.71
N THR A 19 -20.32 25.75 8.82
CA THR A 19 -18.93 25.59 9.25
C THR A 19 -18.76 24.17 9.72
N LYS A 20 -18.06 23.34 8.94
CA LYS A 20 -17.69 21.99 9.36
C LYS A 20 -16.89 22.04 10.66
N GLU A 21 -17.18 21.13 11.57
CA GLU A 21 -16.38 20.97 12.79
C GLU A 21 -14.91 20.67 12.42
N PRO A 22 -13.94 21.29 13.08
CA PRO A 22 -12.55 21.09 12.79
C PRO A 22 -12.10 19.67 13.14
N VAL A 23 -11.40 19.02 12.23
CA VAL A 23 -10.73 17.74 12.47
C VAL A 23 -9.41 17.99 13.20
N SER A 24 -9.22 17.31 14.32
CA SER A 24 -8.02 17.41 15.15
C SER A 24 -7.33 16.04 15.25
N ILE A 25 -6.05 15.97 14.86
CA ILE A 25 -5.30 14.72 14.74
C ILE A 25 -4.03 14.81 15.59
N ALA A 26 -3.84 13.82 16.48
CA ALA A 26 -2.58 13.59 17.18
C ALA A 26 -1.68 12.65 16.35
N VAL A 27 -0.50 13.09 16.00
CA VAL A 27 0.53 12.26 15.39
C VAL A 27 1.54 11.89 16.47
N ILE A 28 1.48 10.67 16.96
CA ILE A 28 2.28 10.18 18.10
C ILE A 28 3.34 9.23 17.57
N LEU A 29 4.57 9.71 17.40
CA LEU A 29 5.65 8.94 16.77
C LEU A 29 6.97 9.16 17.53
N PRO A 30 7.91 8.21 17.46
CA PRO A 30 9.23 8.36 18.08
C PRO A 30 10.16 9.19 17.16
N PHE A 31 9.99 10.50 17.18
CA PHE A 31 10.80 11.43 16.40
C PHE A 31 12.22 11.55 16.94
N MET A 32 12.44 11.20 18.22
CA MET A 32 13.73 11.24 18.91
C MET A 32 14.38 12.63 18.86
N LEU A 33 13.61 13.66 19.12
CA LEU A 33 14.06 15.07 19.04
C LEU A 33 15.12 15.43 20.09
N ASN A 34 15.28 14.59 21.09
CA ASN A 34 16.32 14.71 22.13
C ASN A 34 17.69 14.14 21.69
N GLU A 35 17.78 13.46 20.55
CA GLU A 35 19.03 12.91 20.03
C GLU A 35 19.73 13.89 19.08
N GLU A 36 21.03 14.12 19.26
CA GLU A 36 21.81 14.96 18.35
C GLU A 36 21.90 14.39 16.93
N THR A 37 21.91 13.06 16.84
CA THR A 37 21.92 12.33 15.55
C THR A 37 20.81 11.31 15.55
N PRO A 38 19.64 11.65 14.96
CA PRO A 38 18.50 10.74 14.89
C PRO A 38 18.85 9.44 14.16
N SER A 39 18.36 8.33 14.70
CA SER A 39 18.48 7.02 14.06
C SER A 39 17.74 6.98 12.71
N LYS A 40 18.11 6.04 11.83
CA LYS A 40 17.35 5.82 10.56
C LYS A 40 15.87 5.57 10.82
N SER A 41 15.53 4.91 11.93
CA SER A 41 14.13 4.68 12.30
C SER A 41 13.41 6.00 12.63
N ALA A 42 14.04 6.89 13.41
CA ALA A 42 13.47 8.20 13.74
C ALA A 42 13.33 9.08 12.47
N MET A 43 14.32 9.07 11.59
CA MET A 43 14.23 9.78 10.31
C MET A 43 13.06 9.32 9.44
N ARG A 44 12.74 8.02 9.45
CA ARG A 44 11.59 7.45 8.76
C ARG A 44 10.26 8.07 9.23
N TYR A 45 10.08 8.24 10.54
CA TYR A 45 8.87 8.86 11.09
C TYR A 45 8.79 10.36 10.79
N THR A 46 9.95 11.03 10.82
CA THR A 46 10.04 12.44 10.43
C THR A 46 9.67 12.62 8.94
N GLU A 47 10.12 11.74 8.08
CA GLU A 47 9.76 11.77 6.65
C GLU A 47 8.27 11.50 6.43
N PHE A 48 7.71 10.50 7.13
CA PHE A 48 6.27 10.26 7.13
C PHE A 48 5.48 11.51 7.53
N TYR A 49 5.86 12.13 8.64
CA TYR A 49 5.18 13.34 9.13
C TYR A 49 5.27 14.50 8.16
N LYS A 50 6.42 14.71 7.52
CA LYS A 50 6.58 15.71 6.46
C LYS A 50 5.63 15.47 5.30
N GLY A 51 5.49 14.23 4.84
CA GLY A 51 4.51 13.86 3.81
C GLY A 51 3.07 14.09 4.26
N PHE A 52 2.74 13.73 5.49
CA PHE A 52 1.44 13.98 6.09
C PHE A 52 1.09 15.48 6.10
N LEU A 53 2.05 16.34 6.45
CA LEU A 53 1.86 17.80 6.41
C LEU A 53 1.62 18.35 5.00
N ILE A 54 2.19 17.74 3.96
CA ILE A 54 1.89 18.10 2.57
C ILE A 54 0.42 17.79 2.22
N ALA A 55 -0.12 16.66 2.71
CA ALA A 55 -1.53 16.35 2.55
C ALA A 55 -2.43 17.33 3.30
N VAL A 56 -2.06 17.68 4.53
CA VAL A 56 -2.76 18.69 5.36
C VAL A 56 -2.86 20.02 4.61
N ASP A 57 -1.75 20.50 4.06
CA ASP A 57 -1.71 21.75 3.30
C ASP A 57 -2.59 21.69 2.04
N SER A 58 -2.54 20.57 1.32
CA SER A 58 -3.35 20.37 0.13
C SER A 58 -4.86 20.40 0.45
N LEU A 59 -5.26 19.81 1.58
CA LEU A 59 -6.66 19.78 2.01
C LEU A 59 -7.12 21.11 2.65
N ARG A 60 -6.24 21.80 3.38
CA ARG A 60 -6.53 23.15 3.89
C ARG A 60 -6.78 24.15 2.77
N SER A 61 -6.04 24.04 1.69
CA SER A 61 -6.23 24.88 0.50
C SER A 61 -7.63 24.74 -0.09
N ASN A 62 -8.31 23.61 0.16
CA ASN A 62 -9.68 23.33 -0.23
C ASN A 62 -10.72 23.72 0.85
N GLY A 63 -10.30 24.44 1.91
CA GLY A 63 -11.17 24.97 2.96
C GLY A 63 -11.46 24.01 4.12
N ALA A 64 -10.77 22.86 4.22
CA ALA A 64 -10.95 21.92 5.33
C ALA A 64 -10.37 22.48 6.65
N PRO A 65 -11.15 22.52 7.76
CA PRO A 65 -10.65 22.96 9.06
C PRO A 65 -9.86 21.83 9.76
N ILE A 66 -8.52 21.87 9.65
CA ILE A 66 -7.65 20.80 10.11
C ILE A 66 -6.66 21.29 11.16
N HIS A 67 -6.57 20.61 12.30
CA HIS A 67 -5.54 20.77 13.33
C HIS A 67 -4.71 19.50 13.45
N VAL A 68 -3.39 19.64 13.46
CA VAL A 68 -2.47 18.50 13.65
C VAL A 68 -1.48 18.87 14.75
N THR A 69 -1.35 17.99 15.73
CA THR A 69 -0.37 18.11 16.81
C THR A 69 0.56 16.89 16.78
N ALA A 70 1.86 17.12 16.75
CA ALA A 70 2.87 16.08 16.83
C ALA A 70 3.31 15.89 18.29
N TYR A 71 3.41 14.63 18.71
CA TYR A 71 3.92 14.23 20.03
C TYR A 71 5.10 13.29 19.82
N ASP A 72 6.26 13.65 20.38
CA ASP A 72 7.43 12.76 20.37
C ASP A 72 7.35 11.77 21.51
N THR A 73 7.29 10.49 21.20
CA THR A 73 7.26 9.43 22.22
C THR A 73 8.65 9.09 22.76
N GLU A 74 9.71 9.53 22.10
CA GLU A 74 11.09 9.13 22.44
C GLU A 74 11.23 7.59 22.59
N GLY A 75 10.38 6.81 21.90
CA GLY A 75 10.29 5.35 22.07
C GLY A 75 9.73 4.88 23.42
N SER A 76 9.25 5.78 24.27
CA SER A 76 8.85 5.53 25.66
C SER A 76 7.35 5.42 25.85
N VAL A 77 6.91 4.36 26.55
CA VAL A 77 5.52 4.21 27.01
C VAL A 77 5.12 5.33 28.00
N LEU A 78 6.07 5.81 28.81
CA LEU A 78 5.80 6.90 29.76
C LEU A 78 5.45 8.19 29.04
N LYS A 79 6.14 8.51 27.95
CA LYS A 79 5.83 9.70 27.12
C LYS A 79 4.44 9.61 26.50
N VAL A 80 4.01 8.44 26.05
CA VAL A 80 2.63 8.24 25.58
C VAL A 80 1.63 8.51 26.69
N ARG A 81 1.86 8.00 27.91
CA ARG A 81 0.98 8.25 29.06
C ARG A 81 0.94 9.73 29.46
N GLU A 82 2.10 10.40 29.45
CA GLU A 82 2.18 11.84 29.69
C GLU A 82 1.34 12.63 28.68
N ALA A 83 1.47 12.32 27.36
CA ALA A 83 0.68 12.96 26.32
C ALA A 83 -0.84 12.80 26.55
N LEU A 84 -1.28 11.60 26.97
CA LEU A 84 -2.70 11.33 27.26
C LEU A 84 -3.24 12.08 28.48
N THR A 85 -2.38 12.57 29.37
CA THR A 85 -2.80 13.40 30.54
C THR A 85 -3.00 14.87 30.16
N ASP A 86 -2.46 15.31 29.03
CA ASP A 86 -2.65 16.68 28.55
C ASP A 86 -4.12 16.93 28.21
N THR A 87 -4.67 18.00 28.74
CA THR A 87 -6.05 18.41 28.46
C THR A 87 -6.27 18.76 26.99
N ALA A 88 -5.22 19.22 26.29
CA ALA A 88 -5.25 19.50 24.86
C ALA A 88 -5.40 18.20 24.05
N PHE A 89 -4.88 17.08 24.56
CA PHE A 89 -4.98 15.80 23.88
C PHE A 89 -6.43 15.33 23.68
N ARG A 90 -7.31 15.65 24.63
CA ARG A 90 -8.74 15.28 24.58
C ARG A 90 -9.52 15.90 23.42
N LYS A 91 -8.94 16.89 22.75
CA LYS A 91 -9.55 17.56 21.60
C LYS A 91 -9.33 16.82 20.26
N HIS A 92 -8.49 15.77 20.27
CA HIS A 92 -8.18 15.04 19.04
C HIS A 92 -9.28 14.02 18.71
N ASN A 93 -9.68 13.99 17.45
CA ASN A 93 -10.66 13.04 16.91
C ASN A 93 -9.98 11.74 16.44
N ALA A 94 -8.69 11.80 16.13
CA ALA A 94 -7.91 10.67 15.67
C ALA A 94 -6.46 10.71 16.15
N ILE A 95 -5.86 9.53 16.18
CA ILE A 95 -4.48 9.29 16.56
C ILE A 95 -3.79 8.51 15.43
N ILE A 96 -2.64 8.98 14.97
CA ILE A 96 -1.69 8.19 14.16
C ILE A 96 -0.71 7.55 15.14
N ALA A 97 -0.73 6.23 15.24
CA ALA A 97 -0.01 5.46 16.25
C ALA A 97 1.38 4.98 15.75
N PRO A 98 2.36 4.81 16.66
CA PRO A 98 3.70 4.31 16.35
C PRO A 98 3.72 2.79 16.11
N ASP A 99 4.86 2.24 15.67
CA ASP A 99 5.08 0.81 15.44
C ASP A 99 5.49 0.02 16.70
N ASN A 100 5.05 0.46 17.85
CA ASN A 100 5.32 -0.19 19.13
C ASN A 100 4.04 -0.78 19.73
N ALA A 101 4.03 -2.10 19.93
CA ALA A 101 2.83 -2.81 20.40
C ALA A 101 2.33 -2.35 21.76
N SER A 102 3.23 -2.03 22.71
CA SER A 102 2.85 -1.54 24.05
C SER A 102 2.27 -0.14 23.98
N GLN A 103 2.80 0.73 23.14
CA GLN A 103 2.28 2.08 22.93
C GLN A 103 0.94 2.04 22.21
N LEU A 104 0.83 1.22 21.16
CA LEU A 104 -0.43 1.05 20.42
C LEU A 104 -1.54 0.51 21.33
N ALA A 105 -1.26 -0.45 22.21
CA ALA A 105 -2.26 -1.00 23.14
C ALA A 105 -2.86 0.10 24.06
N ILE A 106 -2.02 0.99 24.57
CA ILE A 106 -2.46 2.11 25.42
C ILE A 106 -3.32 3.10 24.61
N LEU A 107 -2.88 3.44 23.39
CA LEU A 107 -3.60 4.35 22.51
C LEU A 107 -4.93 3.75 22.05
N ALA A 108 -4.95 2.46 21.76
CA ALA A 108 -6.16 1.74 21.38
C ALA A 108 -7.20 1.69 22.51
N GLU A 109 -6.77 1.46 23.76
CA GLU A 109 -7.63 1.52 24.92
C GLU A 109 -8.18 2.94 25.14
N TYR A 110 -7.31 3.95 25.03
CA TYR A 110 -7.75 5.35 25.09
C TYR A 110 -8.78 5.67 24.01
N GLY A 111 -8.51 5.24 22.77
CA GLY A 111 -9.43 5.46 21.64
C GLY A 111 -10.80 4.84 21.88
N LYS A 112 -10.85 3.60 22.40
CA LYS A 112 -12.10 2.91 22.75
C LYS A 112 -12.89 3.65 23.83
N ASN A 113 -12.21 4.13 24.88
CA ASN A 113 -12.86 4.78 26.01
C ASN A 113 -13.32 6.21 25.72
N ASN A 114 -12.74 6.88 24.72
CA ASN A 114 -13.00 8.27 24.38
C ASN A 114 -13.60 8.46 22.97
N ASN A 115 -13.96 7.38 22.29
CA ASN A 115 -14.48 7.40 20.91
C ASN A 115 -13.55 8.11 19.90
N VAL A 116 -12.22 7.87 20.04
CA VAL A 116 -11.18 8.41 19.17
C VAL A 116 -10.68 7.31 18.25
N LYS A 117 -10.57 7.57 16.94
CA LYS A 117 -10.03 6.61 15.99
C LYS A 117 -8.51 6.52 16.10
N VAL A 118 -7.98 5.31 16.10
CA VAL A 118 -6.54 5.01 16.18
C VAL A 118 -6.07 4.35 14.91
N PHE A 119 -5.35 5.08 14.08
CA PHE A 119 -4.80 4.59 12.83
C PHE A 119 -3.44 3.94 13.08
N ASN A 120 -3.38 2.61 12.94
CA ASN A 120 -2.15 1.83 12.98
C ASN A 120 -1.57 1.68 11.57
N THR A 121 -0.72 2.60 11.17
CA THR A 121 -0.06 2.59 9.86
C THR A 121 1.17 1.69 9.82
N PHE A 122 1.89 1.55 10.94
CA PHE A 122 3.25 1.00 10.96
C PHE A 122 3.35 -0.43 11.47
N LEU A 123 2.59 -0.82 12.49
CA LEU A 123 2.70 -2.14 13.12
C LEU A 123 1.89 -3.18 12.34
N VAL A 124 2.52 -3.76 11.30
CA VAL A 124 1.86 -4.66 10.33
C VAL A 124 1.30 -5.94 10.94
N ARG A 125 1.91 -6.46 12.01
CA ARG A 125 1.52 -7.73 12.66
C ARG A 125 0.53 -7.57 13.80
N ASP A 126 0.08 -6.34 14.06
CA ASP A 126 -0.90 -6.07 15.12
C ASP A 126 -2.24 -6.76 14.82
N LYS A 127 -2.91 -7.18 15.89
CA LYS A 127 -4.22 -7.82 15.85
C LYS A 127 -5.27 -7.11 16.72
N SER A 128 -4.94 -5.97 17.31
CA SER A 128 -5.84 -5.23 18.20
C SER A 128 -7.15 -4.81 17.51
N TYR A 129 -7.12 -4.60 16.19
CA TYR A 129 -8.31 -4.33 15.39
C TYR A 129 -9.35 -5.45 15.43
N LEU A 130 -8.99 -6.69 15.77
CA LEU A 130 -9.95 -7.81 15.88
C LEU A 130 -10.91 -7.66 17.05
N THR A 131 -10.56 -6.88 18.08
CA THR A 131 -11.31 -6.77 19.34
C THR A 131 -11.57 -5.32 19.78
N ASN A 132 -11.03 -4.34 19.06
CA ASN A 132 -11.14 -2.93 19.44
C ASN A 132 -11.71 -2.10 18.29
N PRO A 133 -12.95 -1.56 18.44
CA PRO A 133 -13.65 -0.83 17.38
C PRO A 133 -13.02 0.52 17.02
N SER A 134 -12.11 1.02 17.85
CA SER A 134 -11.40 2.29 17.58
C SER A 134 -10.20 2.10 16.67
N VAL A 135 -9.67 0.87 16.53
CA VAL A 135 -8.45 0.61 15.76
C VAL A 135 -8.77 0.45 14.27
N MET A 136 -8.09 1.26 13.48
CA MET A 136 -8.05 1.15 12.03
C MET A 136 -6.66 0.67 11.60
N HIS A 137 -6.55 -0.62 11.25
CA HIS A 137 -5.29 -1.25 10.87
C HIS A 137 -4.97 -0.95 9.40
N GLY A 138 -4.00 -0.10 9.15
CA GLY A 138 -3.65 0.44 7.83
C GLY A 138 -3.04 -0.55 6.84
N ASN A 139 -2.89 -1.83 7.23
CA ASN A 139 -2.29 -2.86 6.41
C ASN A 139 -3.27 -4.03 6.18
N LEU A 140 -3.17 -4.66 5.00
CA LEU A 140 -3.86 -5.92 4.75
C LEU A 140 -3.10 -7.06 5.48
N PRO A 141 -3.75 -7.81 6.39
CA PRO A 141 -3.12 -8.94 7.08
C PRO A 141 -2.61 -9.99 6.09
N SER A 142 -1.42 -10.55 6.33
CA SER A 142 -0.74 -11.43 5.37
C SER A 142 -1.57 -12.66 4.95
N VAL A 143 -2.31 -13.28 5.88
CA VAL A 143 -3.18 -14.42 5.56
C VAL A 143 -4.30 -14.01 4.59
N LEU A 144 -4.90 -12.83 4.79
CA LEU A 144 -5.94 -12.30 3.91
C LEU A 144 -5.34 -11.89 2.56
N MET A 145 -4.13 -11.34 2.57
CA MET A 145 -3.41 -10.95 1.35
C MET A 145 -3.18 -12.16 0.44
N TYR A 146 -2.67 -13.27 0.99
CA TYR A 146 -2.43 -14.48 0.19
C TYR A 146 -3.72 -15.05 -0.37
N ARG A 147 -4.77 -15.13 0.44
CA ARG A 147 -6.08 -15.60 -0.01
C ARG A 147 -6.65 -14.72 -1.12
N LYS A 148 -6.59 -13.41 -0.97
CA LYS A 148 -7.08 -12.45 -1.95
C LYS A 148 -6.29 -12.50 -3.25
N ALA A 149 -4.95 -12.53 -3.16
CA ALA A 149 -4.08 -12.68 -4.32
C ALA A 149 -4.32 -14.01 -5.07
N THR A 150 -4.46 -15.11 -4.34
CA THR A 150 -4.76 -16.43 -4.92
C THR A 150 -6.10 -16.42 -5.63
N ASN A 151 -7.17 -15.91 -5.02
CA ASN A 151 -8.50 -15.85 -5.63
C ASN A 151 -8.49 -15.03 -6.92
N ALA A 152 -7.90 -13.84 -6.89
CA ALA A 152 -7.79 -12.98 -8.07
C ALA A 152 -6.90 -13.59 -9.17
N LEU A 153 -5.85 -14.31 -8.78
CA LEU A 153 -5.00 -15.03 -9.75
C LEU A 153 -5.77 -16.20 -10.39
N MET A 154 -6.57 -16.94 -9.61
CA MET A 154 -7.37 -18.05 -10.14
C MET A 154 -8.33 -17.61 -11.26
N GLU A 155 -8.90 -16.41 -11.17
CA GLU A 155 -9.73 -15.86 -12.24
C GLU A 155 -8.93 -15.65 -13.54
N ARG A 156 -7.70 -15.16 -13.43
CA ARG A 156 -6.80 -14.97 -14.58
C ARG A 156 -6.28 -16.29 -15.16
N LEU A 157 -6.09 -17.29 -14.32
CA LEU A 157 -5.62 -18.63 -14.75
C LEU A 157 -6.70 -19.43 -15.49
N SER A 158 -7.96 -18.97 -15.52
CA SER A 158 -9.05 -19.63 -16.28
C SER A 158 -8.73 -19.78 -17.77
N TYR A 159 -7.83 -18.96 -18.30
CA TYR A 159 -7.45 -18.92 -19.72
C TYR A 159 -5.97 -19.25 -19.95
N SER A 160 -5.28 -19.81 -18.96
CA SER A 160 -3.84 -20.04 -19.01
C SER A 160 -3.46 -21.24 -18.17
N THR A 161 -2.56 -22.08 -18.65
CA THR A 161 -2.00 -23.21 -17.90
C THR A 161 -0.93 -22.69 -16.93
N PRO A 162 -1.10 -22.84 -15.60
CA PRO A 162 -0.06 -22.51 -14.64
C PRO A 162 1.13 -23.46 -14.77
N VAL A 163 2.33 -22.90 -14.82
CA VAL A 163 3.60 -23.64 -14.85
C VAL A 163 4.42 -23.21 -13.63
N PHE A 164 4.50 -24.09 -12.64
CA PHE A 164 5.29 -23.83 -11.45
C PHE A 164 6.75 -24.18 -11.69
N VAL A 165 7.66 -23.24 -11.38
CA VAL A 165 9.09 -23.42 -11.57
C VAL A 165 9.79 -23.45 -10.22
N SER A 166 10.49 -24.54 -9.93
CA SER A 166 11.30 -24.75 -8.74
C SER A 166 12.73 -25.14 -9.09
N PHE A 167 13.64 -24.99 -8.13
CA PHE A 167 15.02 -25.42 -8.30
C PHE A 167 15.30 -26.69 -7.51
N LYS A 168 16.03 -27.61 -8.13
CA LYS A 168 16.41 -28.89 -7.56
C LYS A 168 17.22 -28.70 -6.27
N GLY A 169 16.74 -29.33 -5.21
CA GLY A 169 17.41 -29.26 -3.90
C GLY A 169 17.32 -27.90 -3.19
N GLU A 170 16.58 -26.91 -3.74
CA GLU A 170 16.38 -25.61 -3.12
C GLU A 170 14.92 -25.44 -2.65
N ASN A 171 14.76 -24.92 -1.43
CA ASN A 171 13.45 -24.49 -0.96
C ASN A 171 13.22 -23.03 -1.36
N GLY A 172 12.23 -22.78 -2.17
CA GLY A 172 11.81 -21.42 -2.52
C GLY A 172 11.17 -20.70 -1.33
N ASP A 173 11.46 -19.43 -1.15
CA ASP A 173 10.86 -18.60 -0.09
C ASP A 173 9.35 -18.35 -0.25
N LYS A 174 8.77 -18.76 -1.38
CA LYS A 174 7.33 -18.70 -1.68
C LYS A 174 6.66 -20.09 -1.76
N ALA A 175 7.33 -21.12 -1.29
CA ALA A 175 6.81 -22.48 -1.36
C ALA A 175 5.45 -22.64 -0.68
N GLU A 176 5.20 -21.95 0.44
CA GLU A 176 3.91 -21.95 1.15
C GLU A 176 2.79 -21.37 0.27
N PHE A 177 3.03 -20.19 -0.33
CA PHE A 177 2.07 -19.55 -1.25
C PHE A 177 1.78 -20.45 -2.46
N VAL A 178 2.83 -21.00 -3.07
CA VAL A 178 2.70 -21.90 -4.23
C VAL A 178 1.94 -23.17 -3.88
N SER A 179 2.19 -23.76 -2.70
CA SER A 179 1.47 -24.93 -2.22
C SER A 179 -0.03 -24.65 -2.04
N ALA A 180 -0.37 -23.51 -1.42
CA ALA A 180 -1.76 -23.09 -1.24
C ALA A 180 -2.46 -22.84 -2.59
N LEU A 181 -1.75 -22.24 -3.56
CA LEU A 181 -2.28 -22.01 -4.90
C LEU A 181 -2.51 -23.34 -5.65
N LYS A 182 -1.56 -24.28 -5.61
CA LYS A 182 -1.71 -25.62 -6.19
C LYS A 182 -2.91 -26.36 -5.59
N GLN A 183 -3.10 -26.28 -4.28
CA GLN A 183 -4.25 -26.88 -3.62
C GLN A 183 -5.56 -26.26 -4.14
N SER A 184 -5.63 -24.93 -4.24
CA SER A 184 -6.80 -24.22 -4.76
C SER A 184 -7.11 -24.58 -6.22
N LEU A 185 -6.07 -24.79 -7.05
CA LEU A 185 -6.22 -25.26 -8.44
C LEU A 185 -6.79 -26.68 -8.47
N THR A 186 -6.24 -27.57 -7.66
CA THR A 186 -6.68 -28.97 -7.55
C THR A 186 -8.15 -29.06 -7.08
N ASP A 187 -8.52 -28.29 -6.06
CA ASP A 187 -9.88 -28.26 -5.51
C ASP A 187 -10.93 -27.80 -6.53
N LYS A 188 -10.51 -26.97 -7.49
CA LYS A 188 -11.36 -26.50 -8.60
C LYS A 188 -11.26 -27.37 -9.86
N GLY A 189 -10.48 -28.45 -9.83
CA GLY A 189 -10.27 -29.33 -10.98
C GLY A 189 -9.41 -28.76 -12.10
N ASN A 190 -8.65 -27.70 -11.82
CA ASN A 190 -7.74 -27.08 -12.79
C ASN A 190 -6.41 -27.86 -12.86
N THR A 191 -5.90 -28.05 -14.05
CA THR A 191 -4.59 -28.66 -14.28
C THR A 191 -3.48 -27.62 -14.20
N PHE A 192 -2.28 -28.06 -13.82
CA PHE A 192 -1.08 -27.27 -13.82
C PHE A 192 0.15 -28.15 -14.11
N MET A 193 1.27 -27.51 -14.46
CA MET A 193 2.53 -28.20 -14.72
C MET A 193 3.57 -27.80 -13.68
N ASN A 194 4.55 -28.69 -13.46
CA ASN A 194 5.69 -28.46 -12.59
C ASN A 194 6.96 -28.68 -13.40
N ILE A 195 7.90 -27.74 -13.31
CA ILE A 195 9.22 -27.82 -13.88
C ILE A 195 10.22 -27.64 -12.75
N GLU A 196 11.10 -28.64 -12.61
CA GLU A 196 12.21 -28.56 -11.67
C GLU A 196 13.49 -28.32 -12.45
N VAL A 197 14.18 -27.22 -12.12
CA VAL A 197 15.35 -26.73 -12.84
C VAL A 197 16.62 -27.14 -12.10
N ASP A 198 17.60 -27.61 -12.83
CA ASP A 198 18.95 -27.86 -12.32
C ASP A 198 19.88 -26.72 -12.75
N GLY A 199 20.09 -25.77 -11.82
CA GLY A 199 20.89 -24.58 -12.06
C GLY A 199 20.14 -23.44 -12.76
N ARG A 200 19.91 -23.53 -14.09
CA ARG A 200 19.25 -22.51 -14.90
C ARG A 200 18.19 -23.15 -15.79
N LEU A 201 17.08 -22.47 -16.01
CA LEU A 201 16.08 -22.89 -16.96
C LEU A 201 16.58 -22.62 -18.41
N GLU A 202 16.64 -23.66 -19.20
CA GLU A 202 16.98 -23.59 -20.62
C GLU A 202 15.71 -23.77 -21.48
N SER A 203 15.71 -23.26 -22.71
CA SER A 203 14.56 -23.43 -23.63
C SER A 203 14.25 -24.92 -23.87
N ALA A 204 15.26 -25.77 -23.80
CA ALA A 204 15.12 -27.22 -23.91
C ALA A 204 14.24 -27.87 -22.84
N ASP A 205 14.22 -27.32 -21.62
CA ASP A 205 13.41 -27.81 -20.51
C ASP A 205 11.91 -27.58 -20.76
N LEU A 206 11.57 -26.66 -21.64
CA LEU A 206 10.22 -26.25 -22.00
C LEU A 206 9.66 -26.96 -23.24
N ARG A 207 10.45 -27.80 -23.92
CA ARG A 207 10.05 -28.47 -25.18
C ARG A 207 8.85 -29.40 -25.02
N ALA A 208 8.55 -29.87 -23.83
CA ALA A 208 7.36 -30.68 -23.55
C ALA A 208 6.07 -29.87 -23.54
N LEU A 209 6.15 -28.53 -23.45
CA LEU A 209 4.99 -27.65 -23.51
C LEU A 209 4.50 -27.49 -24.96
N PRO A 210 3.20 -27.68 -25.25
CA PRO A 210 2.63 -27.36 -26.56
C PRO A 210 2.91 -25.90 -26.98
N THR A 211 3.30 -25.70 -28.24
CA THR A 211 3.70 -24.38 -28.76
C THR A 211 2.53 -23.45 -29.07
N ASP A 212 1.31 -23.95 -29.08
CA ASP A 212 0.06 -23.19 -29.26
C ASP A 212 -0.65 -22.87 -27.94
N GLY A 213 0.01 -23.14 -26.80
CA GLY A 213 -0.53 -22.95 -25.47
C GLY A 213 -0.48 -21.51 -24.94
N ASN A 214 -1.22 -21.28 -23.89
CA ASN A 214 -1.22 -20.07 -23.08
C ASN A 214 -0.72 -20.42 -21.69
N TYR A 215 0.41 -19.84 -21.25
CA TYR A 215 1.11 -20.25 -20.03
C TYR A 215 1.32 -19.07 -19.10
N THR A 216 1.16 -19.34 -17.79
CA THR A 216 1.57 -18.43 -16.72
C THR A 216 2.62 -19.12 -15.86
N PHE A 217 3.86 -18.68 -15.96
CA PHE A 217 4.97 -19.19 -15.15
C PHE A 217 4.93 -18.58 -13.76
N ILE A 218 5.08 -19.43 -12.73
CA ILE A 218 4.99 -19.06 -11.32
C ILE A 218 6.18 -19.66 -10.58
N PRO A 219 7.28 -18.91 -10.39
CA PRO A 219 8.43 -19.40 -9.63
C PRO A 219 8.10 -19.62 -8.15
N THR A 220 8.77 -20.58 -7.51
CA THR A 220 8.66 -20.82 -6.06
C THR A 220 9.48 -19.85 -5.21
N SER A 221 10.22 -18.95 -5.85
CA SER A 221 11.11 -17.99 -5.20
C SER A 221 10.83 -16.55 -5.64
N SER A 222 10.94 -15.61 -4.69
CA SER A 222 10.87 -14.17 -4.97
C SER A 222 12.23 -13.53 -5.22
N ARG A 223 13.33 -14.28 -5.09
CA ARG A 223 14.70 -13.73 -5.19
C ARG A 223 15.03 -13.34 -6.63
N GLN A 224 15.63 -12.16 -6.79
CA GLN A 224 16.05 -11.65 -8.12
C GLN A 224 17.03 -12.59 -8.82
N ALA A 225 17.97 -13.19 -8.07
CA ALA A 225 18.93 -14.14 -8.63
C ALA A 225 18.23 -15.36 -9.25
N ASP A 226 17.19 -15.88 -8.63
CA ASP A 226 16.45 -17.03 -9.13
C ASP A 226 15.61 -16.63 -10.35
N LEU A 227 15.01 -15.46 -10.32
CA LEU A 227 14.25 -14.94 -11.46
C LEU A 227 15.15 -14.76 -12.71
N ASN A 228 16.38 -14.28 -12.52
CA ASN A 228 17.37 -14.15 -13.60
C ASN A 228 17.87 -15.51 -14.13
N ARG A 229 17.70 -16.59 -13.37
CA ARG A 229 17.98 -17.97 -13.84
C ARG A 229 16.81 -18.57 -14.65
N ILE A 230 15.62 -17.99 -14.56
CA ILE A 230 14.38 -18.51 -15.18
C ILE A 230 14.01 -17.74 -16.45
N MET A 231 13.97 -16.41 -16.37
CA MET A 231 13.41 -15.59 -17.44
C MET A 231 14.06 -15.75 -18.80
N PRO A 232 15.41 -15.82 -18.92
CA PRO A 232 16.05 -15.95 -20.23
C PRO A 232 15.60 -17.21 -20.98
N GLY A 233 15.51 -18.37 -20.31
CA GLY A 233 15.07 -19.61 -20.95
C GLY A 233 13.61 -19.58 -21.38
N ILE A 234 12.73 -18.90 -20.64
CA ILE A 234 11.33 -18.69 -21.03
C ILE A 234 11.25 -17.79 -22.27
N ILE A 235 12.04 -16.71 -22.33
CA ILE A 235 12.07 -15.78 -23.45
C ILE A 235 12.57 -16.50 -24.69
N GLU A 236 13.70 -17.21 -24.58
CA GLU A 236 14.29 -17.98 -25.68
C GLU A 236 13.29 -19.00 -26.23
N TRP A 237 12.68 -19.82 -25.39
CA TRP A 237 11.68 -20.80 -25.82
C TRP A 237 10.47 -20.15 -26.51
N ARG A 238 9.94 -19.06 -25.95
CA ARG A 238 8.83 -18.34 -26.58
C ARG A 238 9.20 -17.82 -27.97
N ASP A 239 10.40 -17.27 -28.11
CA ASP A 239 10.84 -16.65 -29.37
C ASP A 239 11.17 -17.70 -30.42
N GLU A 240 11.65 -18.89 -30.04
CA GLU A 240 11.84 -20.03 -30.92
C GLU A 240 10.51 -20.62 -31.42
N ALA A 241 9.51 -20.73 -30.53
CA ALA A 241 8.23 -21.35 -30.84
C ALA A 241 7.26 -20.40 -31.56
N VAL A 242 7.41 -19.07 -31.42
CA VAL A 242 6.66 -17.98 -32.07
C VAL A 242 5.19 -17.87 -31.67
N THR A 243 4.52 -18.95 -31.28
CA THR A 243 3.06 -19.01 -31.05
C THR A 243 2.61 -19.02 -29.59
N PRO A 244 3.39 -19.47 -28.58
CA PRO A 244 2.89 -19.55 -27.23
C PRO A 244 2.67 -18.17 -26.62
N MET A 245 1.53 -18.00 -25.94
CA MET A 245 1.30 -16.84 -25.10
C MET A 245 1.89 -17.07 -23.72
N VAL A 246 2.86 -16.25 -23.34
CA VAL A 246 3.61 -16.41 -22.09
C VAL A 246 3.40 -15.22 -21.17
N ARG A 247 3.16 -15.51 -19.90
CA ARG A 247 3.10 -14.53 -18.81
C ARG A 247 3.90 -15.03 -17.63
N LEU A 248 4.33 -14.09 -16.80
CA LEU A 248 4.98 -14.37 -15.53
C LEU A 248 4.13 -13.83 -14.40
N PHE A 249 3.97 -14.59 -13.34
CA PHE A 249 3.33 -14.13 -12.11
C PHE A 249 4.31 -14.22 -10.94
N GLY A 250 4.35 -13.15 -10.14
CA GLY A 250 5.28 -13.06 -9.04
C GLY A 250 4.80 -12.27 -7.84
N TYR A 251 5.74 -11.72 -7.11
CA TYR A 251 5.62 -11.37 -5.71
C TYR A 251 5.90 -9.89 -5.47
N PRO A 252 5.46 -9.32 -4.33
CA PRO A 252 5.65 -7.90 -4.00
C PRO A 252 7.09 -7.42 -4.10
N GLU A 253 8.05 -8.28 -3.77
CA GLU A 253 9.50 -7.99 -3.80
C GLU A 253 9.97 -7.56 -5.18
N TRP A 254 9.34 -8.06 -6.25
CA TRP A 254 9.72 -7.77 -7.63
C TRP A 254 9.45 -6.33 -8.07
N THR A 255 8.61 -5.61 -7.35
CA THR A 255 8.38 -4.17 -7.61
C THR A 255 9.63 -3.32 -7.40
N THR A 256 10.65 -3.87 -6.73
CA THR A 256 11.92 -3.19 -6.44
C THR A 256 13.01 -3.46 -7.49
N PHE A 257 12.80 -4.41 -8.39
CA PHE A 257 13.81 -4.79 -9.38
C PHE A 257 14.00 -3.72 -10.44
N ARG A 258 15.21 -3.62 -10.96
CA ARG A 258 15.61 -2.60 -11.94
C ARG A 258 16.51 -3.23 -13.01
N GLY A 259 16.81 -2.44 -14.07
CA GLY A 259 17.68 -2.85 -15.16
C GLY A 259 17.13 -4.05 -15.91
N GLU A 260 18.03 -4.94 -16.37
CA GLU A 260 17.70 -6.10 -17.21
C GLU A 260 16.59 -6.99 -16.61
N THR A 261 16.56 -7.17 -15.28
CA THR A 261 15.48 -7.94 -14.62
C THR A 261 14.12 -7.30 -14.87
N LEU A 262 14.02 -5.98 -14.73
CA LEU A 262 12.79 -5.25 -14.99
C LEU A 262 12.41 -5.29 -16.48
N ASP A 263 13.38 -5.14 -17.37
CA ASP A 263 13.16 -5.22 -18.83
C ASP A 263 12.59 -6.59 -19.22
N ASN A 264 13.15 -7.67 -18.66
CA ASN A 264 12.66 -9.03 -18.86
C ASN A 264 11.26 -9.25 -18.24
N MET A 265 10.96 -8.63 -17.11
CA MET A 265 9.61 -8.65 -16.55
C MET A 265 8.58 -7.99 -17.48
N HIS A 266 8.93 -6.86 -18.08
CA HIS A 266 8.09 -6.22 -19.12
C HIS A 266 7.92 -7.11 -20.34
N ASN A 267 9.00 -7.70 -20.82
CA ASN A 267 9.00 -8.60 -21.98
C ASN A 267 8.10 -9.84 -21.77
N LEU A 268 8.06 -10.38 -20.55
CA LEU A 268 7.22 -11.53 -20.18
C LEU A 268 5.81 -11.16 -19.69
N ASN A 269 5.38 -9.91 -19.86
CA ASN A 269 4.05 -9.48 -19.44
C ASN A 269 3.74 -9.89 -18.00
N THR A 270 4.63 -9.49 -17.07
CA THR A 270 4.63 -9.94 -15.68
C THR A 270 3.54 -9.28 -14.86
N THR A 271 2.85 -10.04 -14.04
CA THR A 271 1.94 -9.55 -13.01
C THR A 271 2.49 -9.87 -11.63
N VAL A 272 2.52 -8.90 -10.73
CA VAL A 272 2.80 -9.11 -9.31
C VAL A 272 1.65 -8.60 -8.45
N TYR A 273 1.42 -9.21 -7.28
CA TYR A 273 0.51 -8.62 -6.31
C TYR A 273 1.28 -7.78 -5.30
N SER A 274 0.70 -6.66 -4.85
CA SER A 274 1.31 -5.82 -3.83
C SER A 274 0.28 -5.02 -3.05
N ARG A 275 0.54 -4.74 -1.78
CA ARG A 275 -0.29 -3.85 -0.94
C ARG A 275 -0.15 -2.39 -1.34
N PHE A 276 0.93 -2.03 -1.98
CA PHE A 276 1.24 -0.67 -2.44
C PHE A 276 2.14 -0.71 -3.67
N TYR A 277 2.11 0.35 -4.44
CA TYR A 277 3.03 0.55 -5.56
C TYR A 277 3.12 2.03 -5.90
N THR A 278 4.33 2.54 -6.05
CA THR A 278 4.58 3.90 -6.53
C THR A 278 4.95 3.89 -8.00
N HIS A 279 4.18 4.58 -8.83
CA HIS A 279 4.59 4.85 -10.20
C HIS A 279 5.47 6.10 -10.18
N GLU A 280 6.79 5.90 -10.27
CA GLU A 280 7.78 6.97 -10.10
C GLU A 280 7.61 8.09 -11.14
N ASP A 281 7.26 7.74 -12.39
CA ASP A 281 7.11 8.69 -13.49
C ASP A 281 5.71 9.32 -13.58
N ALA A 282 4.80 9.00 -12.66
CA ALA A 282 3.47 9.60 -12.68
C ALA A 282 3.53 11.09 -12.32
N PRO A 283 2.80 11.98 -13.04
CA PRO A 283 2.81 13.42 -12.78
C PRO A 283 2.53 13.77 -11.31
N ARG A 284 1.56 13.10 -10.69
CA ARG A 284 1.20 13.31 -9.29
C ARG A 284 2.34 12.96 -8.32
N THR A 285 3.12 11.93 -8.62
CA THR A 285 4.32 11.57 -7.84
C THR A 285 5.36 12.69 -7.93
N HIS A 286 5.61 13.17 -9.14
CA HIS A 286 6.55 14.28 -9.38
C HIS A 286 6.13 15.57 -8.67
N ASP A 287 4.84 15.91 -8.68
CA ASP A 287 4.33 17.11 -8.01
C ASP A 287 4.54 17.05 -6.49
N ILE A 288 4.30 15.89 -5.88
CA ILE A 288 4.52 15.68 -4.45
C ILE A 288 6.01 15.74 -4.11
N ASP A 289 6.86 15.09 -4.92
CA ASP A 289 8.32 15.12 -4.75
C ASP A 289 8.88 16.53 -4.88
N ALA A 290 8.41 17.30 -5.85
CA ALA A 290 8.80 18.70 -6.04
C ALA A 290 8.38 19.57 -4.85
N LYS A 291 7.15 19.39 -4.34
CA LYS A 291 6.65 20.11 -3.17
C LYS A 291 7.42 19.72 -1.91
N TYR A 292 7.70 18.43 -1.72
CA TYR A 292 8.52 17.95 -0.61
C TYR A 292 9.91 18.58 -0.63
N LYS A 293 10.60 18.53 -1.77
CA LYS A 293 11.92 19.15 -1.94
C LYS A 293 11.90 20.66 -1.69
N LYS A 294 10.86 21.35 -2.18
CA LYS A 294 10.70 22.80 -1.98
C LYS A 294 10.54 23.16 -0.50
N TRP A 295 9.81 22.35 0.27
CA TRP A 295 9.52 22.66 1.67
C TRP A 295 10.64 22.28 2.63
N TYR A 296 11.31 21.15 2.35
CA TYR A 296 12.26 20.56 3.30
C TYR A 296 13.72 20.58 2.84
N GLY A 297 13.99 21.08 1.64
CA GLY A 297 15.35 21.26 1.11
C GLY A 297 16.03 19.97 0.60
N ASN A 298 15.45 18.80 0.85
CA ASN A 298 15.97 17.50 0.43
C ASN A 298 14.89 16.68 -0.28
N ARG A 299 15.31 15.62 -0.99
CA ARG A 299 14.39 14.63 -1.57
C ARG A 299 13.95 13.64 -0.51
N MET A 300 12.80 12.99 -0.74
CA MET A 300 12.40 11.80 0.02
C MET A 300 13.45 10.69 -0.16
N GLU A 301 13.63 9.88 0.88
CA GLU A 301 14.49 8.71 0.81
C GLU A 301 13.92 7.67 -0.18
N ASN A 302 14.82 7.08 -0.96
CA ASN A 302 14.43 6.00 -1.88
C ASN A 302 14.30 4.69 -1.09
N ALA A 303 13.14 4.47 -0.52
CA ALA A 303 12.76 3.31 0.28
C ALA A 303 11.49 2.66 -0.28
N VAL A 304 11.19 1.45 0.16
CA VAL A 304 9.95 0.73 -0.21
C VAL A 304 9.28 0.20 1.07
N PRO A 305 8.13 0.79 1.46
CA PRO A 305 7.48 1.98 0.90
C PRO A 305 8.26 3.29 1.17
N ARG A 306 8.11 4.29 0.32
CA ARG A 306 8.61 5.65 0.55
C ARG A 306 7.78 6.28 1.67
N GLN A 307 8.45 6.67 2.76
CA GLN A 307 7.74 7.09 3.98
C GLN A 307 7.01 8.43 3.82
N GLY A 308 7.57 9.37 3.06
CA GLY A 308 6.88 10.62 2.77
C GLY A 308 5.60 10.42 1.95
N LEU A 309 5.59 9.51 0.97
CA LEU A 309 4.38 9.16 0.23
C LEU A 309 3.37 8.41 1.11
N LEU A 310 3.84 7.52 2.00
CA LEU A 310 2.96 6.87 2.97
C LEU A 310 2.28 7.90 3.88
N GLY A 311 3.02 8.89 4.35
CA GLY A 311 2.46 9.99 5.15
C GLY A 311 1.45 10.82 4.37
N PHE A 312 1.77 11.17 3.12
CA PHE A 312 0.87 11.89 2.23
C PHE A 312 -0.44 11.12 2.00
N ASP A 313 -0.37 9.86 1.57
CA ASP A 313 -1.55 9.04 1.32
C ASP A 313 -2.37 8.80 2.60
N THR A 314 -1.71 8.63 3.75
CA THR A 314 -2.40 8.53 5.05
C THR A 314 -3.19 9.81 5.35
N GLY A 315 -2.59 10.98 5.17
CA GLY A 315 -3.28 12.26 5.39
C GLY A 315 -4.44 12.48 4.44
N MET A 316 -4.25 12.15 3.16
CA MET A 316 -5.28 12.26 2.11
C MET A 316 -6.46 11.30 2.33
N PHE A 317 -6.28 10.23 3.10
CA PHE A 317 -7.38 9.35 3.52
C PHE A 317 -8.00 9.78 4.85
N VAL A 318 -7.18 9.91 5.91
CA VAL A 318 -7.65 10.11 7.30
C VAL A 318 -8.48 11.37 7.44
N ILE A 319 -8.07 12.47 6.82
CA ILE A 319 -8.72 13.76 6.98
C ILE A 319 -10.12 13.78 6.32
N PRO A 320 -10.28 13.40 5.03
CA PRO A 320 -11.60 13.31 4.43
C PRO A 320 -12.50 12.25 5.09
N TYR A 321 -11.92 11.15 5.60
CA TYR A 321 -12.66 10.15 6.37
C TYR A 321 -13.28 10.74 7.65
N LEU A 322 -12.51 11.52 8.40
CA LEU A 322 -12.98 12.19 9.63
C LEU A 322 -13.98 13.31 9.35
N LEU A 323 -13.89 13.95 8.19
CA LEU A 323 -14.86 14.94 7.71
C LEU A 323 -16.14 14.31 7.11
N HIS A 324 -16.22 12.97 7.09
CA HIS A 324 -17.30 12.22 6.43
C HIS A 324 -17.45 12.51 4.92
N GLU A 325 -16.35 12.91 4.27
CA GLU A 325 -16.32 13.24 2.84
C GLU A 325 -15.92 12.05 1.98
N ALA A 326 -15.16 11.08 2.55
CA ALA A 326 -14.72 9.89 1.85
C ALA A 326 -14.64 8.69 2.79
N SER A 327 -14.96 7.50 2.27
CA SER A 327 -14.80 6.21 2.96
C SER A 327 -13.64 5.38 2.42
N SER A 328 -13.03 5.81 1.31
CA SER A 328 -11.92 5.15 0.66
C SER A 328 -11.03 6.14 -0.07
N TYR A 329 -9.82 5.70 -0.40
CA TYR A 329 -8.85 6.52 -1.12
C TYR A 329 -7.91 5.63 -1.94
N ASP A 330 -7.75 5.92 -3.23
CA ASP A 330 -6.74 5.28 -4.07
C ASP A 330 -5.56 6.24 -4.24
N GLY A 331 -4.50 5.97 -3.47
CA GLY A 331 -3.38 6.88 -3.32
C GLY A 331 -2.31 6.75 -4.39
N VAL A 332 -1.32 7.62 -4.27
CA VAL A 332 -0.15 7.63 -5.16
C VAL A 332 0.68 6.37 -4.96
N GLN A 333 0.84 5.93 -3.74
CA GLN A 333 1.53 4.71 -3.35
C GLN A 333 0.57 3.71 -2.69
N ASN A 334 -0.13 4.13 -1.63
CA ASN A 334 -1.01 3.29 -0.83
C ASN A 334 -2.48 3.61 -1.14
N GLY A 335 -3.32 2.57 -1.22
CA GLY A 335 -4.76 2.74 -1.16
C GLY A 335 -5.31 2.45 0.23
N TYR A 336 -6.46 3.02 0.55
CA TYR A 336 -7.16 2.79 1.81
C TYR A 336 -8.62 2.43 1.52
N PHE A 337 -8.96 1.18 1.79
CA PHE A 337 -10.29 0.58 1.58
C PHE A 337 -10.57 -0.29 2.80
N PHE A 338 -11.15 0.31 3.85
CA PHE A 338 -11.31 -0.37 5.11
C PHE A 338 -12.52 -1.31 5.13
N THR A 339 -12.30 -2.50 5.68
CA THR A 339 -13.31 -3.52 5.93
C THR A 339 -13.36 -3.80 7.43
N THR A 340 -14.56 -3.87 8.00
CA THR A 340 -14.77 -4.21 9.41
C THR A 340 -14.35 -5.67 9.67
N ALA A 341 -13.63 -5.90 10.76
CA ALA A 341 -13.14 -7.24 11.11
C ALA A 341 -14.22 -8.14 11.74
N GLY A 342 -15.35 -7.57 12.13
CA GLY A 342 -16.50 -8.26 12.73
C GLY A 342 -17.29 -7.35 13.67
N ASP A 343 -18.35 -7.87 14.27
CA ASP A 343 -19.18 -7.13 15.22
C ASP A 343 -18.37 -6.71 16.45
N GLY A 344 -18.40 -5.42 16.78
CA GLY A 344 -17.64 -4.86 17.89
C GLY A 344 -16.13 -4.80 17.70
N ALA A 345 -15.63 -5.18 16.52
CA ALA A 345 -14.25 -5.10 16.12
C ALA A 345 -13.92 -3.76 15.45
N GLY A 346 -12.64 -3.50 15.24
CA GLY A 346 -12.15 -2.43 14.39
C GLY A 346 -12.16 -2.80 12.91
N SER A 347 -11.32 -2.16 12.14
CA SER A 347 -11.23 -2.39 10.71
C SER A 347 -9.79 -2.59 10.25
N TYR A 348 -9.62 -3.24 9.10
CA TYR A 348 -8.33 -3.38 8.43
C TYR A 348 -8.41 -2.86 7.00
N ASN A 349 -7.30 -2.40 6.48
CA ASN A 349 -7.20 -1.98 5.10
C ASN A 349 -7.19 -3.19 4.16
N ASP A 350 -8.16 -3.28 3.27
CA ASP A 350 -8.31 -4.37 2.29
C ASP A 350 -7.68 -4.04 0.93
N ALA A 351 -6.87 -2.98 0.84
CA ALA A 351 -6.20 -2.60 -0.39
C ALA A 351 -5.18 -3.66 -0.82
N LEU A 352 -5.37 -4.19 -2.01
CA LEU A 352 -4.42 -5.06 -2.70
C LEU A 352 -4.49 -4.80 -4.20
N TYR A 353 -3.36 -4.84 -4.86
CA TYR A 353 -3.23 -4.50 -6.28
C TYR A 353 -2.54 -5.59 -7.06
N PHE A 354 -2.92 -5.74 -8.33
CA PHE A 354 -2.05 -6.28 -9.35
C PHE A 354 -1.29 -5.14 -10.02
N ILE A 355 0.01 -5.31 -10.11
CA ILE A 355 0.90 -4.45 -10.87
C ILE A 355 1.32 -5.25 -12.11
N ASN A 356 0.92 -4.76 -13.27
CA ASN A 356 1.18 -5.44 -14.54
C ASN A 356 2.30 -4.70 -15.26
N PHE A 357 3.42 -5.36 -15.46
CA PHE A 357 4.55 -4.91 -16.27
C PHE A 357 4.35 -5.41 -17.69
N ARG A 358 3.90 -4.53 -18.58
CA ARG A 358 3.60 -4.88 -19.96
C ARG A 358 4.72 -4.52 -20.93
N PRO A 359 4.82 -5.18 -22.10
CA PRO A 359 5.75 -4.77 -23.14
C PRO A 359 5.64 -3.27 -23.45
N GLY A 360 6.78 -2.65 -23.81
CA GLY A 360 6.85 -1.21 -24.06
C GLY A 360 6.97 -0.35 -22.80
N ASN A 361 7.44 -0.91 -21.69
CA ASN A 361 7.63 -0.24 -20.40
C ASN A 361 6.35 0.35 -19.80
N ILE A 362 5.21 -0.23 -20.13
CA ILE A 362 3.92 0.16 -19.60
C ILE A 362 3.71 -0.53 -18.26
N ILE A 363 3.31 0.24 -17.24
CA ILE A 363 2.95 -0.28 -15.92
C ILE A 363 1.51 0.10 -15.63
N GLU A 364 0.71 -0.91 -15.29
CA GLU A 364 -0.69 -0.74 -14.91
C GLU A 364 -0.90 -1.21 -13.48
N LYS A 365 -1.51 -0.38 -12.65
CA LYS A 365 -1.94 -0.70 -11.29
C LYS A 365 -3.45 -0.90 -11.29
N SER A 366 -3.93 -2.04 -10.86
CA SER A 366 -5.35 -2.35 -10.72
C SER A 366 -5.65 -2.94 -9.36
N ARG A 367 -6.68 -2.45 -8.68
CA ARG A 367 -7.14 -3.02 -7.42
C ARG A 367 -7.82 -4.39 -7.65
N ILE A 368 -7.57 -5.33 -6.74
CA ILE A 368 -8.17 -6.66 -6.72
C ILE A 368 -8.96 -6.90 -5.44
#